data_e2a3212c4389b02b7261e11fa6a34c1b
#
_entry.id   e2a3212c4389b02b7261e11fa6a34c1b
#
_cell.length_a   1.000
_cell.length_b   1.000
_cell.length_c   1.000
_cell.angle_alpha   90.00
_cell.angle_beta   90.00
_cell.angle_gamma   90.00
#
_symmetry.space_group_name_H-M   'P 1'
#
loop_
_entity.id
_entity.type
_entity.pdbx_description
1 polymer ?
#
loop_
_entity_poly.entity_id
_entity_poly.type
_entity_poly.pdbx_seq_one_letter_code
_entity_poly.pdbx_strand_id
1 'polypeptide(L)'
;PAWKTSVGKVKTLGLGAASSPVIYRDLVILQCDDDSGEDSAIVGLDAKTGRERWRTKRPVQVSWSTPVLVNVGSRTELVTNGSEWIIGYHPATGKELWRSKGVESNAIHTPVVGDGVVIVTAGFPAKKTIAIEPGGSGDITKTGQVLWTYEKGTAYVVSPILYEGLVYLLNDRGVMTALDAKTGEIRYEGGRVPVPASFMGSPIAANGPLL
;
A
#
# COMPACT_ATOMS: atom_id res chain seq x y z
N PRO A 1 -27.37 12.14 -3.06
CA PRO A 1 -25.92 12.21 -3.18
C PRO A 1 -25.52 13.54 -3.80
N ALA A 2 -24.34 14.08 -3.41
CA ALA A 2 -23.85 15.34 -3.97
C ALA A 2 -23.52 15.18 -5.47
N TRP A 3 -22.98 14.02 -5.86
CA TRP A 3 -22.71 13.64 -7.24
C TRP A 3 -22.58 12.11 -7.40
N LYS A 4 -22.61 11.67 -8.65
CA LYS A 4 -22.34 10.27 -9.04
C LYS A 4 -21.52 10.31 -10.32
N THR A 5 -20.45 9.55 -10.38
CA THR A 5 -19.57 9.45 -11.57
C THR A 5 -19.16 8.01 -11.81
N SER A 6 -18.70 7.72 -13.03
CA SER A 6 -18.11 6.43 -13.38
C SER A 6 -16.62 6.62 -13.61
N VAL A 7 -15.80 5.74 -13.05
CA VAL A 7 -14.35 5.68 -13.32
C VAL A 7 -13.97 4.70 -14.41
N GLY A 8 -14.96 4.11 -15.08
CA GLY A 8 -14.81 3.07 -16.08
C GLY A 8 -15.16 1.70 -15.53
N LYS A 9 -14.93 0.66 -16.34
CA LYS A 9 -15.05 -0.75 -15.91
C LYS A 9 -13.72 -1.19 -15.32
N VAL A 10 -13.75 -1.71 -14.11
CA VAL A 10 -12.60 -2.31 -13.43
C VAL A 10 -12.91 -3.78 -13.22
N LYS A 11 -12.22 -4.66 -13.92
CA LYS A 11 -12.33 -6.10 -13.75
C LYS A 11 -11.35 -6.56 -12.69
N THR A 12 -11.79 -7.40 -11.77
CA THR A 12 -11.03 -7.79 -10.58
C THR A 12 -11.15 -9.29 -10.29
N LEU A 13 -10.99 -10.13 -11.29
CA LEU A 13 -11.11 -11.60 -11.20
C LEU A 13 -12.44 -12.06 -10.58
N GLY A 14 -13.50 -11.26 -10.72
CA GLY A 14 -14.79 -11.52 -10.09
C GLY A 14 -14.87 -11.24 -8.59
N LEU A 15 -13.80 -10.77 -7.96
CA LEU A 15 -13.72 -10.54 -6.51
C LEU A 15 -14.18 -9.13 -6.07
N GLY A 16 -14.39 -8.23 -7.02
CA GLY A 16 -14.76 -6.84 -6.74
C GLY A 16 -13.56 -5.94 -6.43
N ALA A 17 -13.79 -4.63 -6.51
CA ALA A 17 -12.80 -3.62 -6.14
C ALA A 17 -12.82 -3.41 -4.63
N ALA A 18 -11.66 -3.35 -3.99
CA ALA A 18 -11.52 -3.17 -2.55
C ALA A 18 -10.66 -1.95 -2.15
N SER A 19 -10.09 -1.23 -3.13
CA SER A 19 -9.35 0.00 -2.87
C SER A 19 -10.29 1.09 -2.36
N SER A 20 -9.97 1.67 -1.21
CA SER A 20 -10.69 2.83 -0.66
C SER A 20 -10.25 4.12 -1.33
N PRO A 21 -11.14 5.13 -1.45
CA PRO A 21 -10.75 6.45 -1.94
C PRO A 21 -9.84 7.17 -0.94
N VAL A 22 -8.91 7.96 -1.46
CA VAL A 22 -8.02 8.83 -0.67
C VAL A 22 -8.34 10.29 -0.96
N ILE A 23 -8.43 11.10 0.08
CA ILE A 23 -8.68 12.54 -0.07
C ILE A 23 -7.36 13.30 -0.03
N TYR A 24 -7.13 14.12 -1.06
CA TYR A 24 -6.03 15.06 -1.08
C TYR A 24 -6.54 16.43 -1.51
N ARG A 25 -6.61 17.39 -0.56
CA ARG A 25 -7.17 18.74 -0.79
C ARG A 25 -8.61 18.66 -1.35
N ASP A 26 -8.79 19.12 -2.59
CA ASP A 26 -10.05 19.13 -3.34
C ASP A 26 -10.22 17.91 -4.27
N LEU A 27 -9.43 16.87 -4.08
CA LEU A 27 -9.44 15.64 -4.90
C LEU A 27 -9.86 14.42 -4.10
N VAL A 28 -10.65 13.58 -4.74
CA VAL A 28 -10.88 12.16 -4.38
C VAL A 28 -10.05 11.32 -5.32
N ILE A 29 -9.10 10.56 -4.80
CA ILE A 29 -8.18 9.75 -5.61
C ILE A 29 -8.55 8.28 -5.46
N LEU A 30 -8.62 7.58 -6.58
CA LEU A 30 -9.00 6.16 -6.66
C LEU A 30 -7.93 5.37 -7.40
N GLN A 31 -7.55 4.22 -6.85
CA GLN A 31 -6.76 3.21 -7.53
C GLN A 31 -7.71 2.24 -8.21
N CYS A 32 -7.65 2.17 -9.54
CA CYS A 32 -8.54 1.39 -10.39
C CYS A 32 -7.67 0.41 -11.22
N ASP A 33 -7.19 -0.63 -10.58
CA ASP A 33 -6.34 -1.63 -11.23
C ASP A 33 -7.20 -2.77 -11.80
N ASP A 34 -6.94 -3.16 -13.04
CA ASP A 34 -7.72 -4.09 -13.85
C ASP A 34 -6.97 -5.41 -14.07
N ASP A 35 -7.69 -6.52 -14.21
CA ASP A 35 -7.13 -7.87 -14.39
C ASP A 35 -6.14 -8.00 -15.54
N SER A 36 -6.44 -7.33 -16.65
CA SER A 36 -5.56 -7.36 -17.84
C SER A 36 -4.32 -6.47 -17.67
N GLY A 37 -4.38 -5.48 -16.79
CA GLY A 37 -3.39 -4.42 -16.69
C GLY A 37 -3.48 -3.37 -17.81
N GLU A 38 -4.33 -3.58 -18.81
CA GLU A 38 -4.47 -2.65 -19.93
C GLU A 38 -5.23 -1.37 -19.55
N ASP A 39 -6.24 -1.51 -18.69
CA ASP A 39 -7.10 -0.43 -18.22
C ASP A 39 -6.75 0.06 -16.83
N SER A 40 -5.71 -0.50 -16.21
CA SER A 40 -5.24 -0.07 -14.87
C SER A 40 -4.88 1.39 -14.84
N ALA A 41 -5.45 2.12 -13.88
CA ALA A 41 -5.24 3.55 -13.74
C ALA A 41 -5.35 4.03 -12.28
N ILE A 42 -4.71 5.16 -11.99
CA ILE A 42 -5.02 5.97 -10.83
C ILE A 42 -5.73 7.24 -11.30
N VAL A 43 -6.80 7.62 -10.60
CA VAL A 43 -7.73 8.65 -11.07
C VAL A 43 -7.96 9.68 -9.98
N GLY A 44 -7.83 10.94 -10.28
CA GLY A 44 -8.17 12.07 -9.40
C GLY A 44 -9.47 12.75 -9.85
N LEU A 45 -10.46 12.75 -8.99
CA LEU A 45 -11.75 13.37 -9.19
C LEU A 45 -11.87 14.64 -8.35
N ASP A 46 -12.51 15.66 -8.88
CA ASP A 46 -12.89 16.85 -8.12
C ASP A 46 -13.88 16.46 -7.00
N ALA A 47 -13.54 16.78 -5.77
CA ALA A 47 -14.32 16.34 -4.60
C ALA A 47 -15.72 16.97 -4.53
N LYS A 48 -15.94 18.13 -5.15
CA LYS A 48 -17.25 18.83 -5.15
C LYS A 48 -18.16 18.35 -6.26
N THR A 49 -17.59 18.04 -7.43
CA THR A 49 -18.36 17.79 -8.65
C THR A 49 -18.29 16.35 -9.16
N GLY A 50 -17.32 15.55 -8.72
CA GLY A 50 -17.03 14.22 -9.22
C GLY A 50 -16.43 14.18 -10.63
N ARG A 51 -16.09 15.35 -11.20
CA ARG A 51 -15.45 15.41 -12.52
C ARG A 51 -14.02 14.92 -12.45
N GLU A 52 -13.60 14.13 -13.44
CA GLU A 52 -12.20 13.71 -13.56
C GLU A 52 -11.30 14.91 -13.83
N ARG A 53 -10.29 15.09 -12.97
CA ARG A 53 -9.28 16.14 -13.06
C ARG A 53 -8.02 15.62 -13.74
N TRP A 54 -7.67 14.36 -13.46
CA TRP A 54 -6.56 13.67 -14.07
C TRP A 54 -6.74 12.13 -14.01
N ARG A 55 -6.11 11.44 -14.96
CA ARG A 55 -6.01 9.99 -15.03
C ARG A 55 -4.62 9.62 -15.46
N THR A 56 -3.99 8.68 -14.75
CA THR A 56 -2.66 8.15 -15.09
C THR A 56 -2.75 6.64 -15.25
N LYS A 57 -2.35 6.17 -16.42
CA LYS A 57 -2.25 4.73 -16.70
C LYS A 57 -1.19 4.09 -15.83
N ARG A 58 -1.43 2.88 -15.35
CA ARG A 58 -0.53 2.14 -14.48
C ARG A 58 -0.07 0.83 -15.14
N PRO A 59 1.23 0.49 -15.08
CA PRO A 59 1.74 -0.77 -15.63
C PRO A 59 1.60 -1.92 -14.60
N VAL A 60 0.40 -2.12 -14.09
CA VAL A 60 0.10 -3.12 -13.04
C VAL A 60 -1.17 -3.87 -13.40
N GLN A 61 -1.23 -5.13 -13.02
CA GLN A 61 -2.47 -5.92 -13.04
C GLN A 61 -3.30 -5.61 -11.79
N VAL A 62 -4.41 -6.33 -11.64
CA VAL A 62 -5.35 -6.13 -10.53
C VAL A 62 -4.66 -6.06 -9.18
N SER A 63 -5.11 -5.11 -8.37
CA SER A 63 -4.74 -4.98 -6.97
C SER A 63 -5.94 -4.53 -6.14
N TRP A 64 -5.88 -4.75 -4.84
CA TRP A 64 -6.94 -4.37 -3.88
C TRP A 64 -6.43 -3.40 -2.81
N SER A 65 -5.20 -2.97 -2.93
CA SER A 65 -4.54 -2.06 -2.02
C SER A 65 -5.14 -0.66 -2.07
N THR A 66 -5.22 0.00 -0.92
CA THR A 66 -5.57 1.41 -0.83
C THR A 66 -4.28 2.26 -0.88
N PRO A 67 -4.22 3.30 -1.70
CA PRO A 67 -3.09 4.23 -1.71
C PRO A 67 -2.92 4.96 -0.39
N VAL A 68 -1.69 5.42 -0.10
CA VAL A 68 -1.41 6.24 1.08
C VAL A 68 -0.72 7.54 0.70
N LEU A 69 -0.96 8.59 1.48
CA LEU A 69 -0.25 9.86 1.35
C LEU A 69 0.94 9.87 2.31
N VAL A 70 2.09 10.33 1.83
CA VAL A 70 3.31 10.50 2.62
C VAL A 70 3.88 11.89 2.40
N ASN A 71 4.31 12.54 3.49
CA ASN A 71 5.00 13.83 3.41
C ASN A 71 6.51 13.59 3.26
N VAL A 72 7.10 14.22 2.26
CA VAL A 72 8.53 14.14 1.92
C VAL A 72 9.08 15.56 1.82
N GLY A 73 9.71 16.03 2.89
CA GLY A 73 10.12 17.42 2.97
C GLY A 73 8.92 18.37 2.82
N SER A 74 8.95 19.22 1.81
CA SER A 74 7.88 20.19 1.52
C SER A 74 6.79 19.67 0.58
N ARG A 75 6.90 18.43 0.07
CA ARG A 75 5.92 17.84 -0.85
C ARG A 75 5.17 16.66 -0.24
N THR A 76 3.98 16.40 -0.74
CA THR A 76 3.22 15.18 -0.46
C THR A 76 3.31 14.26 -1.67
N GLU A 77 3.52 12.98 -1.43
CA GLU A 77 3.47 11.93 -2.45
C GLU A 77 2.31 10.98 -2.16
N LEU A 78 1.74 10.41 -3.21
CA LEU A 78 0.74 9.34 -3.14
C LEU A 78 1.44 8.04 -3.51
N VAL A 79 1.56 7.12 -2.57
CA VAL A 79 2.20 5.83 -2.79
C VAL A 79 1.16 4.74 -2.96
N THR A 80 1.33 3.94 -3.99
CA THR A 80 0.46 2.83 -4.36
C THR A 80 1.21 1.51 -4.32
N ASN A 81 0.55 0.48 -3.85
CA ASN A 81 1.00 -0.91 -3.98
C ASN A 81 0.22 -1.57 -5.12
N GLY A 82 0.89 -2.19 -6.05
CA GLY A 82 0.29 -2.93 -7.16
C GLY A 82 1.14 -4.15 -7.52
N SER A 83 0.61 -5.02 -8.38
CA SER A 83 1.36 -6.16 -8.90
C SER A 83 2.63 -5.68 -9.57
N GLU A 84 3.77 -6.22 -9.18
CA GLU A 84 5.13 -5.91 -9.64
C GLU A 84 5.67 -4.52 -9.26
N TRP A 85 4.83 -3.49 -9.09
CA TRP A 85 5.30 -2.13 -8.91
C TRP A 85 4.70 -1.42 -7.69
N ILE A 86 5.58 -0.84 -6.90
CA ILE A 86 5.24 0.22 -5.94
C ILE A 86 5.54 1.53 -6.66
N ILE A 87 4.57 2.45 -6.68
CA ILE A 87 4.71 3.69 -7.46
C ILE A 87 4.32 4.89 -6.61
N GLY A 88 5.19 5.90 -6.60
CA GLY A 88 4.94 7.21 -6.01
C GLY A 88 4.47 8.21 -7.05
N TYR A 89 3.38 8.91 -6.77
CA TYR A 89 2.78 9.92 -7.65
C TYR A 89 2.70 11.28 -6.97
N HIS A 90 2.67 12.33 -7.77
CA HIS A 90 2.27 13.66 -7.33
C HIS A 90 0.75 13.71 -7.20
N PRO A 91 0.17 13.84 -6.00
CA PRO A 91 -1.26 13.62 -5.80
C PRO A 91 -2.17 14.64 -6.48
N ALA A 92 -1.69 15.88 -6.72
CA ALA A 92 -2.48 16.91 -7.41
C ALA A 92 -2.57 16.73 -8.92
N THR A 93 -1.67 15.97 -9.55
CA THR A 93 -1.58 15.88 -11.01
C THR A 93 -1.57 14.43 -11.54
N GLY A 94 -1.40 13.44 -10.67
CA GLY A 94 -1.23 12.05 -11.06
C GLY A 94 0.11 11.74 -11.74
N LYS A 95 1.03 12.73 -11.84
CA LYS A 95 2.35 12.49 -12.44
C LYS A 95 3.13 11.48 -11.61
N GLU A 96 3.61 10.41 -12.26
CA GLU A 96 4.55 9.49 -11.63
C GLU A 96 5.86 10.21 -11.28
N LEU A 97 6.31 10.01 -10.05
CA LEU A 97 7.56 10.57 -9.53
C LEU A 97 8.65 9.52 -9.53
N TRP A 98 8.34 8.33 -9.03
CA TRP A 98 9.24 7.21 -8.93
C TRP A 98 8.48 5.88 -8.93
N ARG A 99 9.19 4.81 -9.21
CA ARG A 99 8.72 3.44 -9.05
C ARG A 99 9.81 2.54 -8.51
N SER A 100 9.41 1.47 -7.86
CA SER A 100 10.29 0.37 -7.43
C SER A 100 9.65 -0.96 -7.77
N LYS A 101 10.43 -1.98 -8.10
CA LYS A 101 9.94 -3.36 -8.07
C LYS A 101 9.40 -3.64 -6.67
N GLY A 102 8.24 -4.23 -6.62
CA GLY A 102 7.48 -4.48 -5.42
C GLY A 102 7.20 -5.96 -5.19
N VAL A 103 5.93 -6.24 -4.94
CA VAL A 103 5.43 -7.60 -4.73
C VAL A 103 5.02 -8.20 -6.07
N GLU A 104 5.28 -9.49 -6.26
CA GLU A 104 5.11 -10.14 -7.59
C GLU A 104 3.66 -10.40 -7.98
N SER A 105 2.71 -10.32 -7.02
CA SER A 105 1.29 -10.56 -7.29
C SER A 105 0.39 -9.90 -6.25
N ASN A 106 -0.78 -10.42 -6.03
CA ASN A 106 -1.88 -9.99 -5.15
C ASN A 106 -1.51 -8.89 -4.13
N ALA A 107 -1.45 -7.65 -4.61
CA ALA A 107 -1.24 -6.47 -3.76
C ALA A 107 -2.57 -6.12 -3.06
N ILE A 108 -2.78 -6.69 -1.87
CA ILE A 108 -4.00 -6.50 -1.07
C ILE A 108 -3.78 -5.46 0.02
N HIS A 109 -2.62 -5.53 0.68
CA HIS A 109 -2.34 -4.74 1.87
C HIS A 109 -2.21 -3.25 1.55
N THR A 110 -2.82 -2.44 2.40
CA THR A 110 -2.56 -1.00 2.41
C THR A 110 -1.13 -0.76 2.91
N PRO A 111 -0.32 0.05 2.20
CA PRO A 111 0.98 0.45 2.72
C PRO A 111 0.85 1.16 4.05
N VAL A 112 1.82 0.98 4.95
CA VAL A 112 1.90 1.77 6.18
C VAL A 112 3.03 2.79 6.10
N VAL A 113 2.82 3.95 6.71
CA VAL A 113 3.71 5.11 6.60
C VAL A 113 4.02 5.64 7.99
N GLY A 114 5.29 5.87 8.26
CA GLY A 114 5.78 6.50 9.49
C GLY A 114 7.30 6.56 9.50
N ASP A 115 7.86 7.37 10.36
CA ASP A 115 9.31 7.50 10.58
C ASP A 115 10.14 7.76 9.30
N GLY A 116 9.53 8.35 8.27
CA GLY A 116 10.16 8.63 6.99
C GLY A 116 10.22 7.44 6.03
N VAL A 117 9.56 6.33 6.34
CA VAL A 117 9.50 5.14 5.50
C VAL A 117 8.08 4.80 5.06
N VAL A 118 7.97 4.13 3.92
CA VAL A 118 6.76 3.47 3.42
C VAL A 118 7.03 1.97 3.43
N ILE A 119 6.18 1.21 4.08
CA ILE A 119 6.31 -0.24 4.16
C ILE A 119 5.15 -0.88 3.40
N VAL A 120 5.50 -1.74 2.47
CA VAL A 120 4.58 -2.47 1.58
C VAL A 120 4.72 -3.95 1.83
N THR A 121 3.62 -4.66 1.88
CA THR A 121 3.61 -6.12 2.09
C THR A 121 2.79 -6.85 1.05
N ALA A 122 3.11 -8.13 0.84
CA ALA A 122 2.24 -9.12 0.20
C ALA A 122 2.40 -10.47 0.91
N GLY A 123 1.36 -11.30 0.84
CA GLY A 123 1.33 -12.60 1.51
C GLY A 123 1.07 -13.78 0.60
N PHE A 124 0.75 -13.57 -0.69
CA PHE A 124 0.46 -14.64 -1.63
C PHE A 124 0.72 -14.20 -3.10
N PRO A 125 1.31 -15.09 -3.92
CA PRO A 125 1.84 -16.41 -3.58
C PRO A 125 3.13 -16.31 -2.76
N ALA A 126 3.93 -15.27 -2.95
CA ALA A 126 5.15 -15.03 -2.17
C ALA A 126 4.86 -14.11 -0.98
N LYS A 127 5.56 -14.35 0.12
CA LYS A 127 5.56 -13.46 1.28
C LYS A 127 6.67 -12.44 1.12
N LYS A 128 6.33 -11.15 1.20
CA LYS A 128 7.33 -10.10 1.06
C LYS A 128 6.91 -8.84 1.80
N THR A 129 7.87 -8.25 2.47
CA THR A 129 7.78 -6.90 3.04
C THR A 129 8.93 -6.08 2.48
N ILE A 130 8.66 -4.86 2.05
CA ILE A 130 9.64 -3.95 1.47
C ILE A 130 9.50 -2.61 2.17
N ALA A 131 10.59 -2.08 2.69
CA ALA A 131 10.64 -0.71 3.19
C ALA A 131 11.34 0.20 2.18
N ILE A 132 10.72 1.34 1.91
CA ILE A 132 11.18 2.33 0.94
C ILE A 132 11.26 3.69 1.63
N GLU A 133 12.37 4.39 1.43
CA GLU A 133 12.46 5.82 1.67
C GLU A 133 11.83 6.56 0.48
N PRO A 134 10.67 7.24 0.65
CA PRO A 134 10.03 7.98 -0.43
C PRO A 134 10.85 9.22 -0.81
N GLY A 135 10.49 9.89 -1.90
CA GLY A 135 11.19 11.10 -2.33
C GLY A 135 12.11 10.90 -3.52
N GLY A 136 12.12 9.71 -4.11
CA GLY A 136 12.93 9.37 -5.27
C GLY A 136 12.50 10.02 -6.59
N SER A 137 13.17 9.60 -7.66
CA SER A 137 12.84 9.96 -9.03
C SER A 137 13.19 8.82 -9.98
N GLY A 138 12.29 8.49 -10.91
CA GLY A 138 12.46 7.40 -11.86
C GLY A 138 12.43 6.01 -11.20
N ASP A 139 13.14 5.05 -11.75
CA ASP A 139 13.21 3.69 -11.18
C ASP A 139 14.24 3.64 -10.06
N ILE A 140 13.74 3.44 -8.82
CA ILE A 140 14.54 3.37 -7.61
C ILE A 140 14.82 1.94 -7.14
N THR A 141 14.46 0.92 -7.92
CA THR A 141 14.56 -0.50 -7.52
C THR A 141 15.93 -0.90 -7.00
N LYS A 142 16.99 -0.35 -7.60
CA LYS A 142 18.39 -0.68 -7.28
C LYS A 142 19.13 0.48 -6.63
N THR A 143 18.41 1.38 -5.98
CA THR A 143 18.99 2.52 -5.25
C THR A 143 18.99 2.26 -3.75
N GLY A 144 19.70 3.08 -2.99
CA GLY A 144 19.65 3.04 -1.52
C GLY A 144 18.32 3.42 -0.89
N GLN A 145 17.31 3.80 -1.70
CA GLN A 145 15.96 4.10 -1.22
C GLN A 145 15.13 2.86 -0.92
N VAL A 146 15.44 1.71 -1.51
CA VAL A 146 14.95 0.42 -1.03
C VAL A 146 15.82 0.03 0.16
N LEU A 147 15.32 0.28 1.37
CA LEU A 147 16.10 0.18 2.61
C LEU A 147 16.36 -1.28 2.99
N TRP A 148 15.30 -2.09 2.97
CA TRP A 148 15.38 -3.51 3.29
C TRP A 148 14.19 -4.29 2.71
N THR A 149 14.36 -5.61 2.66
CA THR A 149 13.31 -6.58 2.31
C THR A 149 13.29 -7.72 3.33
N TYR A 150 12.10 -8.26 3.60
CA TYR A 150 11.89 -9.39 4.49
C TYR A 150 10.86 -10.34 3.86
N GLU A 151 11.19 -11.64 3.77
CA GLU A 151 10.42 -12.60 2.96
C GLU A 151 9.68 -13.65 3.80
N LYS A 152 9.26 -13.26 5.01
CA LYS A 152 8.53 -14.12 5.95
C LYS A 152 7.41 -13.33 6.64
N GLY A 153 6.62 -14.03 7.46
CA GLY A 153 5.77 -13.44 8.49
C GLY A 153 4.52 -12.71 8.00
N THR A 154 4.37 -12.43 6.72
CA THR A 154 3.20 -11.70 6.19
C THR A 154 1.97 -12.59 6.09
N ALA A 155 0.80 -11.98 6.30
CA ALA A 155 -0.50 -12.59 6.04
C ALA A 155 -0.89 -12.51 4.56
N TYR A 156 -1.94 -13.23 4.17
CA TYR A 156 -2.54 -13.07 2.85
C TYR A 156 -3.37 -11.78 2.74
N VAL A 157 -4.16 -11.44 3.77
CA VAL A 157 -5.10 -10.31 3.74
C VAL A 157 -4.78 -9.24 4.78
N VAL A 158 -4.29 -9.63 5.96
CA VAL A 158 -4.07 -8.73 7.11
C VAL A 158 -2.98 -7.71 6.80
N SER A 159 -3.32 -6.43 6.82
CA SER A 159 -2.33 -5.35 6.65
C SER A 159 -1.42 -5.24 7.87
N PRO A 160 -0.15 -4.86 7.69
CA PRO A 160 0.75 -4.59 8.80
C PRO A 160 0.31 -3.34 9.57
N ILE A 161 0.89 -3.15 10.74
CA ILE A 161 0.78 -1.88 11.47
C ILE A 161 2.18 -1.36 11.80
N LEU A 162 2.37 -0.05 11.66
CA LEU A 162 3.56 0.66 12.13
C LEU A 162 3.22 1.37 13.44
N TYR A 163 3.95 1.04 14.50
CA TYR A 163 3.74 1.63 15.80
C TYR A 163 5.06 1.72 16.58
N GLU A 164 5.35 2.89 17.14
CA GLU A 164 6.59 3.17 17.93
C GLU A 164 7.88 2.73 17.23
N GLY A 165 8.01 3.04 15.92
CA GLY A 165 9.21 2.72 15.14
C GLY A 165 9.33 1.26 14.70
N LEU A 166 8.38 0.42 15.04
CA LEU A 166 8.34 -0.99 14.66
C LEU A 166 7.21 -1.28 13.68
N VAL A 167 7.46 -2.10 12.67
CA VAL A 167 6.42 -2.69 11.85
C VAL A 167 6.08 -4.08 12.38
N TYR A 168 4.81 -4.28 12.66
CA TYR A 168 4.27 -5.55 13.13
C TYR A 168 3.57 -6.27 11.99
N LEU A 169 3.98 -7.48 11.74
CA LEU A 169 3.43 -8.40 10.76
C LEU A 169 2.67 -9.50 11.52
N LEU A 170 1.35 -9.53 11.38
CA LEU A 170 0.52 -10.60 11.93
C LEU A 170 0.13 -11.53 10.78
N ASN A 171 0.53 -12.78 10.81
CA ASN A 171 0.13 -13.73 9.78
C ASN A 171 -1.26 -14.34 10.04
N ASP A 172 -1.80 -15.03 9.04
CA ASP A 172 -3.15 -15.63 9.07
C ASP A 172 -3.38 -16.61 10.23
N ARG A 173 -2.30 -17.12 10.84
CA ARG A 173 -2.35 -18.09 11.94
C ARG A 173 -2.08 -17.48 13.31
N GLY A 174 -2.06 -16.16 13.41
CA GLY A 174 -1.80 -15.47 14.67
C GLY A 174 -0.35 -15.49 15.13
N VAL A 175 0.60 -15.62 14.21
CA VAL A 175 2.03 -15.46 14.54
C VAL A 175 2.44 -14.04 14.19
N MET A 176 3.04 -13.37 15.16
CA MET A 176 3.49 -12.00 15.05
C MET A 176 5.00 -11.91 14.91
N THR A 177 5.44 -11.02 14.05
CA THR A 177 6.84 -10.62 13.87
C THR A 177 6.93 -9.11 13.96
N ALA A 178 7.90 -8.56 14.65
CA ALA A 178 8.19 -7.14 14.72
C ALA A 178 9.59 -6.85 14.18
N LEU A 179 9.66 -5.88 13.27
CA LEU A 179 10.90 -5.42 12.66
C LEU A 179 11.07 -3.91 12.92
N ASP A 180 12.28 -3.49 13.11
CA ASP A 180 12.60 -2.05 13.09
C ASP A 180 12.25 -1.47 11.72
N ALA A 181 11.45 -0.42 11.70
CA ALA A 181 10.90 0.13 10.45
C ALA A 181 11.97 0.68 9.50
N LYS A 182 13.07 1.21 10.03
CA LYS A 182 14.14 1.82 9.23
C LYS A 182 15.21 0.82 8.81
N THR A 183 15.54 -0.12 9.68
CA THR A 183 16.68 -1.03 9.46
C THR A 183 16.28 -2.43 9.02
N GLY A 184 15.01 -2.82 9.27
CA GLY A 184 14.55 -4.19 9.04
C GLY A 184 15.08 -5.19 10.07
N GLU A 185 15.76 -4.73 11.12
CA GLU A 185 16.24 -5.60 12.19
C GLU A 185 15.08 -6.25 12.92
N ILE A 186 15.15 -7.59 13.07
CA ILE A 186 14.12 -8.34 13.77
C ILE A 186 14.21 -8.04 15.26
N ARG A 187 13.17 -7.46 15.82
CA ARG A 187 13.04 -7.19 17.26
C ARG A 187 12.32 -8.32 17.98
N TYR A 188 11.41 -8.98 17.27
CA TYR A 188 10.62 -10.09 17.79
C TYR A 188 10.16 -10.98 16.62
N GLU A 189 10.32 -12.28 16.73
CA GLU A 189 9.90 -13.23 15.69
C GLU A 189 9.22 -14.46 16.31
N GLY A 190 8.11 -14.86 15.71
CA GLY A 190 7.47 -16.13 15.97
C GLY A 190 6.57 -16.19 17.20
N GLY A 191 6.25 -15.06 17.83
CA GLY A 191 5.30 -15.04 18.95
C GLY A 191 3.87 -15.26 18.49
N ARG A 192 3.19 -16.14 19.17
CA ARG A 192 1.78 -16.43 18.91
C ARG A 192 0.88 -15.54 19.77
N VAL A 193 -0.14 -14.95 19.17
CA VAL A 193 -1.17 -14.25 19.93
C VAL A 193 -1.91 -15.22 20.88
N PRO A 194 -2.37 -14.77 22.06
CA PRO A 194 -2.91 -15.65 23.10
C PRO A 194 -4.12 -16.48 22.68
N VAL A 195 -4.94 -15.93 21.77
CA VAL A 195 -6.13 -16.62 21.25
C VAL A 195 -5.84 -17.14 19.85
N PRO A 196 -5.72 -18.46 19.65
CA PRO A 196 -5.52 -19.03 18.32
C PRO A 196 -6.78 -18.78 17.45
N ALA A 197 -6.61 -18.14 16.32
CA ALA A 197 -7.67 -17.90 15.35
C ALA A 197 -7.09 -17.74 13.94
N SER A 198 -7.97 -17.75 12.95
CA SER A 198 -7.66 -17.23 11.62
C SER A 198 -7.96 -15.74 11.59
N PHE A 199 -6.97 -14.96 11.21
CA PHE A 199 -7.08 -13.49 11.20
C PHE A 199 -7.36 -12.98 9.79
N MET A 200 -8.41 -12.18 9.66
CA MET A 200 -8.78 -11.44 8.44
C MET A 200 -8.81 -9.92 8.68
N GLY A 201 -8.95 -9.50 9.93
CA GLY A 201 -8.88 -8.10 10.35
C GLY A 201 -7.44 -7.68 10.62
N SER A 202 -7.09 -6.46 10.25
CA SER A 202 -5.77 -5.89 10.54
C SER A 202 -5.68 -5.46 12.01
N PRO A 203 -4.49 -5.57 12.63
CA PRO A 203 -4.28 -5.14 14.01
C PRO A 203 -4.47 -3.62 14.15
N ILE A 204 -4.84 -3.21 15.33
CA ILE A 204 -4.86 -1.81 15.75
C ILE A 204 -3.95 -1.60 16.96
N ALA A 205 -3.42 -0.40 17.12
CA ALA A 205 -2.66 0.00 18.29
C ALA A 205 -3.43 1.07 19.07
N ALA A 206 -3.54 0.90 20.39
CA ALA A 206 -4.20 1.87 21.24
C ALA A 206 -3.51 1.92 22.61
N ASN A 207 -3.00 3.10 23.00
CA ASN A 207 -2.43 3.36 24.34
C ASN A 207 -1.36 2.34 24.78
N GLY A 208 -0.50 1.92 23.85
CA GLY A 208 0.58 0.97 24.10
C GLY A 208 0.29 -0.48 23.64
N PRO A 209 -0.83 -1.15 23.95
CA PRO A 209 -1.07 -2.48 23.44
C PRO A 209 -1.47 -2.52 21.96
N LEU A 210 -1.06 -3.60 21.28
CA LEU A 210 -1.60 -4.01 19.99
C LEU A 210 -2.84 -4.88 20.23
N LEU A 211 -3.92 -4.59 19.53
CA LEU A 211 -5.22 -5.27 19.61
C LEU A 211 -5.60 -5.90 18.29
#